data_2bc4cd28109b5c73b3d929efd36425ba
#
_entry.id   2bc4cd28109b5c73b3d929efd36425ba
#
_cell.length_a   1.000
_cell.length_b   1.000
_cell.length_c   1.000
_cell.angle_alpha   90.00
_cell.angle_beta   90.00
_cell.angle_gamma   90.00
#
_symmetry.space_group_name_H-M   'P 1'
#
loop_
_entity.id
_entity.type
_entity.pdbx_description
1 polymer ?
#
loop_
_entity_poly.entity_id
_entity_poly.type
_entity_poly.pdbx_seq_one_letter_code
_entity_poly.pdbx_strand_id
1 'polypeptide(L)'
;DLPENELGYVLIMGVDRREEDVGRSDTLMLAAVDEEQGRATLLSIPRDTRVEVGKYGYDKINHAYAFGGHEMTLAAVSKLLGVPITHYIMIDTSAFERIVDAVGGVDIDVEKRMYYEDPWDDNGGLIIDLQPGAQHMNGAQAIQYVRYRDGEGDIGRIARPQHFMRA
;
A
#
# COMPACT_ATOMS: atom_id res chain seq x y z
N ASP A 1 -20.46 10.27 -9.64
CA ASP A 1 -19.83 11.54 -10.04
C ASP A 1 -19.16 12.11 -8.80
N LEU A 2 -17.83 12.07 -8.78
CA LEU A 2 -17.05 12.74 -7.76
C LEU A 2 -16.97 14.23 -8.13
N PRO A 3 -17.20 15.17 -7.21
CA PRO A 3 -17.13 16.59 -7.52
C PRO A 3 -15.72 16.96 -8.01
N GLU A 4 -15.63 17.59 -9.17
CA GLU A 4 -14.38 17.87 -9.87
C GLU A 4 -13.48 18.94 -9.21
N ASN A 5 -13.94 19.65 -8.18
CA ASN A 5 -13.27 20.91 -7.77
C ASN A 5 -12.78 21.00 -6.31
N GLU A 6 -12.95 19.96 -5.47
CA GLU A 6 -12.63 20.08 -4.03
C GLU A 6 -11.95 18.84 -3.42
N LEU A 7 -11.72 17.79 -4.20
CA LEU A 7 -11.04 16.59 -3.72
C LEU A 7 -9.58 16.59 -4.11
N GLY A 8 -8.69 16.60 -3.12
CA GLY A 8 -7.29 16.28 -3.32
C GLY A 8 -7.13 14.79 -3.54
N TYR A 9 -6.55 14.39 -4.70
CA TYR A 9 -6.20 12.99 -4.96
C TYR A 9 -4.71 12.76 -4.71
N VAL A 10 -4.40 11.81 -3.83
CA VAL A 10 -3.02 11.41 -3.51
C VAL A 10 -2.87 9.92 -3.73
N LEU A 11 -1.94 9.52 -4.60
CA LEU A 11 -1.61 8.12 -4.81
C LEU A 11 -0.56 7.67 -3.79
N ILE A 12 -0.90 6.70 -2.97
CA ILE A 12 0.00 6.07 -2.00
C ILE A 12 0.56 4.80 -2.64
N MET A 13 1.88 4.74 -2.75
CA MET A 13 2.62 3.62 -3.34
C MET A 13 3.53 2.98 -2.30
N GLY A 14 3.26 1.74 -1.94
CA GLY A 14 4.20 0.90 -1.19
C GLY A 14 5.20 0.29 -2.14
N VAL A 15 6.47 0.60 -1.98
CA VAL A 15 7.55 0.14 -2.87
C VAL A 15 8.50 -0.74 -2.08
N ASP A 16 8.68 -1.98 -2.52
CA ASP A 16 9.74 -2.85 -2.01
C ASP A 16 10.99 -2.60 -2.86
N ARG A 17 11.94 -1.84 -2.32
CA ARG A 17 13.23 -1.56 -2.98
C ARG A 17 14.20 -2.67 -2.61
N ARG A 18 14.56 -3.48 -3.59
CA ARG A 18 15.71 -4.39 -3.51
C ARG A 18 16.93 -3.73 -4.13
N GLU A 19 18.11 -3.95 -3.58
CA GLU A 19 19.35 -3.27 -4.02
C GLU A 19 19.67 -3.43 -5.52
N GLU A 20 19.10 -4.45 -6.20
CA GLU A 20 19.36 -4.76 -7.61
C GLU A 20 18.13 -4.69 -8.52
N ASP A 21 16.94 -4.35 -8.00
CA ASP A 21 15.70 -4.29 -8.80
C ASP A 21 15.09 -2.87 -8.75
N VAL A 22 14.58 -2.41 -9.89
CA VAL A 22 13.88 -1.11 -10.02
C VAL A 22 12.68 -1.01 -9.04
N GLY A 23 12.36 -2.11 -8.36
CA GLY A 23 11.24 -2.22 -7.44
C GLY A 23 9.90 -2.33 -8.17
N ARG A 24 8.94 -2.91 -7.49
CA ARG A 24 7.54 -2.96 -7.94
C ARG A 24 6.69 -2.30 -6.88
N SER A 25 5.66 -1.57 -7.29
CA SER A 25 4.68 -1.10 -6.34
C SER A 25 3.74 -2.27 -5.97
N ASP A 26 3.97 -2.86 -4.80
CA ASP A 26 3.15 -3.99 -4.33
C ASP A 26 1.85 -3.53 -3.67
N THR A 27 1.79 -2.29 -3.21
CA THR A 27 0.60 -1.67 -2.63
C THR A 27 0.32 -0.37 -3.35
N LEU A 28 -0.90 -0.25 -3.89
CA LEU A 28 -1.40 0.97 -4.53
C LEU A 28 -2.73 1.34 -3.89
N MET A 29 -2.80 2.55 -3.33
CA MET A 29 -4.03 3.12 -2.79
C MET A 29 -4.20 4.54 -3.29
N LEU A 30 -5.43 4.90 -3.68
CA LEU A 30 -5.80 6.28 -3.93
C LEU A 30 -6.50 6.82 -2.69
N ALA A 31 -5.97 7.89 -2.12
CA ALA A 31 -6.64 8.70 -1.11
C ALA A 31 -7.35 9.87 -1.80
N ALA A 32 -8.65 9.98 -1.58
CA ALA A 32 -9.43 11.16 -1.94
C ALA A 32 -9.73 11.92 -0.64
N VAL A 33 -9.19 13.14 -0.53
CA VAL A 33 -9.28 13.97 0.68
C VAL A 33 -10.26 15.11 0.41
N ASP A 34 -11.29 15.16 1.22
CA ASP A 34 -12.29 16.23 1.26
C ASP A 34 -11.98 17.10 2.49
N GLU A 35 -11.30 18.21 2.26
CA GLU A 35 -10.89 19.12 3.35
C GLU A 35 -12.08 19.83 4.00
N GLU A 36 -13.13 20.12 3.23
CA GLU A 36 -14.31 20.82 3.77
C GLU A 36 -15.11 19.95 4.74
N GLN A 37 -15.21 18.65 4.43
CA GLN A 37 -15.91 17.70 5.28
C GLN A 37 -15.00 17.00 6.30
N GLY A 38 -13.68 17.25 6.24
CA GLY A 38 -12.68 16.57 7.06
C GLY A 38 -12.70 15.05 6.85
N ARG A 39 -12.91 14.59 5.62
CA ARG A 39 -13.06 13.16 5.28
C ARG A 39 -11.98 12.72 4.31
N ALA A 40 -11.48 11.51 4.52
CA ALA A 40 -10.64 10.82 3.56
C ALA A 40 -11.28 9.50 3.14
N THR A 41 -11.28 9.22 1.84
CA THR A 41 -11.71 7.95 1.27
C THR A 41 -10.52 7.24 0.67
N LEU A 42 -10.35 5.96 1.01
CA LEU A 42 -9.24 5.14 0.51
C LEU A 42 -9.77 4.08 -0.45
N LEU A 43 -9.18 4.04 -1.64
CA LEU A 43 -9.44 3.02 -2.66
C LEU A 43 -8.16 2.22 -2.89
N SER A 44 -8.17 0.92 -2.54
CA SER A 44 -7.07 0.02 -2.90
C SER A 44 -7.19 -0.43 -4.35
N ILE A 45 -6.07 -0.41 -5.06
CA ILE A 45 -5.95 -0.86 -6.44
C ILE A 45 -5.13 -2.15 -6.44
N PRO A 46 -5.71 -3.31 -6.80
CA PRO A 46 -4.97 -4.56 -6.86
C PRO A 46 -3.78 -4.45 -7.82
N ARG A 47 -2.60 -4.90 -7.40
CA ARG A 47 -1.35 -4.80 -8.17
C ARG A 47 -1.41 -5.47 -9.56
N ASP A 48 -2.27 -6.49 -9.70
CA ASP A 48 -2.48 -7.24 -10.94
C ASP A 48 -3.57 -6.65 -11.83
N THR A 49 -4.13 -5.47 -11.47
CA THR A 49 -5.14 -4.79 -12.28
C THR A 49 -4.58 -4.52 -13.69
N ARG A 50 -5.31 -4.98 -14.70
CA ARG A 50 -4.94 -4.78 -16.10
C ARG A 50 -5.27 -3.36 -16.54
N VAL A 51 -4.24 -2.61 -16.92
CA VAL A 51 -4.35 -1.21 -17.33
C VAL A 51 -3.54 -0.95 -18.61
N GLU A 52 -3.81 0.14 -19.27
CA GLU A 52 -2.96 0.62 -20.35
C GLU A 52 -1.76 1.36 -19.77
N VAL A 53 -0.54 0.85 -20.04
CA VAL A 53 0.72 1.39 -19.54
C VAL A 53 1.45 2.12 -20.67
N GLY A 54 0.95 3.28 -21.06
CA GLY A 54 1.54 4.13 -22.08
C GLY A 54 1.92 3.36 -23.36
N LYS A 55 3.16 3.51 -23.81
CA LYS A 55 3.68 2.85 -25.03
C LYS A 55 3.84 1.32 -24.93
N TYR A 56 3.74 0.76 -23.72
CA TYR A 56 3.89 -0.69 -23.49
C TYR A 56 2.57 -1.45 -23.67
N GLY A 57 1.45 -0.74 -23.91
CA GLY A 57 0.15 -1.36 -24.09
C GLY A 57 -0.49 -1.81 -22.79
N TYR A 58 -1.32 -2.87 -22.84
CA TYR A 58 -1.99 -3.38 -21.65
C TYR A 58 -1.10 -4.32 -20.85
N ASP A 59 -0.92 -4.01 -19.57
CA ASP A 59 -0.15 -4.81 -18.63
C ASP A 59 -0.71 -4.67 -17.20
N LYS A 60 -0.10 -5.34 -16.22
CA LYS A 60 -0.41 -5.18 -14.81
C LYS A 60 0.03 -3.80 -14.33
N ILE A 61 -0.79 -3.17 -13.48
CA ILE A 61 -0.53 -1.83 -12.99
C ILE A 61 0.80 -1.71 -12.19
N ASN A 62 1.21 -2.77 -11.49
CA ASN A 62 2.49 -2.78 -10.77
C ASN A 62 3.71 -2.72 -11.69
N HIS A 63 3.58 -3.11 -12.96
CA HIS A 63 4.65 -2.98 -13.95
C HIS A 63 4.84 -1.54 -14.43
N ALA A 64 3.83 -0.68 -14.28
CA ALA A 64 3.95 0.73 -14.63
C ALA A 64 5.12 1.41 -13.90
N TYR A 65 5.31 1.06 -12.62
CA TYR A 65 6.44 1.57 -11.83
C TYR A 65 7.79 1.08 -12.36
N ALA A 66 7.89 -0.20 -12.70
CA ALA A 66 9.12 -0.78 -13.27
C ALA A 66 9.48 -0.19 -14.64
N PHE A 67 8.48 0.17 -15.46
CA PHE A 67 8.68 0.70 -16.81
C PHE A 67 8.97 2.20 -16.87
N GLY A 68 8.42 2.98 -15.94
CA GLY A 68 8.54 4.44 -15.99
C GLY A 68 8.33 5.14 -14.66
N GLY A 69 8.56 4.44 -13.53
CA GLY A 69 8.53 5.01 -12.20
C GLY A 69 7.15 5.54 -11.80
N HIS A 70 7.18 6.51 -10.89
CA HIS A 70 5.97 7.11 -10.35
C HIS A 70 5.13 7.84 -11.40
N GLU A 71 5.76 8.49 -12.38
CA GLU A 71 5.05 9.24 -13.43
C GLU A 71 4.15 8.32 -14.26
N MET A 72 4.67 7.18 -14.69
CA MET A 72 3.90 6.21 -15.46
C MET A 72 2.80 5.55 -14.64
N THR A 73 3.05 5.33 -13.35
CA THR A 73 2.05 4.80 -12.42
C THR A 73 0.91 5.80 -12.22
N LEU A 74 1.22 7.08 -11.98
CA LEU A 74 0.22 8.15 -11.88
C LEU A 74 -0.65 8.24 -13.14
N ALA A 75 -0.01 8.24 -14.31
CA ALA A 75 -0.73 8.30 -15.58
C ALA A 75 -1.66 7.10 -15.78
N ALA A 76 -1.19 5.89 -15.45
CA ALA A 76 -1.99 4.67 -15.57
C ALA A 76 -3.19 4.68 -14.61
N VAL A 77 -3.01 5.09 -13.35
CA VAL A 77 -4.09 5.18 -12.35
C VAL A 77 -5.07 6.28 -12.71
N SER A 78 -4.57 7.47 -13.11
CA SER A 78 -5.43 8.58 -13.53
C SER A 78 -6.32 8.17 -14.70
N LYS A 79 -5.77 7.44 -15.69
CA LYS A 79 -6.52 6.93 -16.83
C LYS A 79 -7.53 5.86 -16.43
N LEU A 80 -7.15 4.95 -15.52
CA LEU A 80 -8.03 3.88 -15.03
C LEU A 80 -9.26 4.44 -14.32
N LEU A 81 -9.07 5.45 -13.48
CA LEU A 81 -10.12 6.00 -12.61
C LEU A 81 -10.82 7.23 -13.19
N GLY A 82 -10.27 7.82 -14.26
CA GLY A 82 -10.84 9.03 -14.87
C GLY A 82 -10.70 10.29 -14.00
N VAL A 83 -9.72 10.32 -13.08
CA VAL A 83 -9.49 11.45 -12.16
C VAL A 83 -8.07 11.97 -12.31
N PRO A 84 -7.84 13.30 -12.17
CA PRO A 84 -6.50 13.88 -12.23
C PRO A 84 -5.75 13.61 -10.93
N ILE A 85 -4.69 12.79 -11.00
CA ILE A 85 -3.84 12.48 -9.84
C ILE A 85 -2.49 13.16 -10.08
N THR A 86 -2.17 14.17 -9.28
CA THR A 86 -0.95 14.98 -9.39
C THR A 86 0.01 14.82 -8.22
N HIS A 87 -0.47 14.24 -7.12
CA HIS A 87 0.30 14.03 -5.91
C HIS A 87 0.46 12.56 -5.60
N TYR A 88 1.63 12.20 -5.08
CA TYR A 88 1.89 10.84 -4.62
C TYR A 88 2.75 10.81 -3.37
N ILE A 89 2.62 9.73 -2.62
CA ILE A 89 3.47 9.38 -1.49
C ILE A 89 4.08 8.01 -1.78
N MET A 90 5.40 7.92 -1.72
CA MET A 90 6.12 6.66 -1.81
C MET A 90 6.58 6.24 -0.41
N ILE A 91 6.20 5.03 -0.01
CA ILE A 91 6.49 4.48 1.31
C ILE A 91 7.23 3.17 1.13
N ASP A 92 8.46 3.10 1.59
CA ASP A 92 9.18 1.85 1.79
C ASP A 92 8.93 1.32 3.22
N THR A 93 9.38 0.11 3.50
CA THR A 93 9.22 -0.55 4.80
C THR A 93 9.75 0.32 5.95
N SER A 94 10.93 0.93 5.78
CA SER A 94 11.54 1.77 6.80
C SER A 94 10.77 3.09 7.03
N ALA A 95 10.28 3.69 5.96
CA ALA A 95 9.44 4.90 6.08
C ALA A 95 8.11 4.58 6.77
N PHE A 96 7.50 3.42 6.46
CA PHE A 96 6.28 2.97 7.12
C PHE A 96 6.46 2.81 8.62
N GLU A 97 7.52 2.12 9.07
CA GLU A 97 7.83 1.95 10.49
C GLU A 97 7.95 3.31 11.20
N ARG A 98 8.74 4.22 10.62
CA ARG A 98 8.93 5.57 11.20
C ARG A 98 7.64 6.39 11.26
N ILE A 99 6.77 6.27 10.27
CA ILE A 99 5.48 6.96 10.29
C ILE A 99 4.62 6.44 11.43
N VAL A 100 4.52 5.12 11.59
CA VAL A 100 3.75 4.50 12.67
C VAL A 100 4.29 4.91 14.05
N ASP A 101 5.60 4.88 14.23
CA ASP A 101 6.23 5.29 15.49
C ASP A 101 6.03 6.79 15.76
N ALA A 102 6.07 7.63 14.73
CA ALA A 102 5.89 9.08 14.86
C ALA A 102 4.46 9.47 15.30
N VAL A 103 3.45 8.68 14.91
CA VAL A 103 2.06 8.90 15.37
C VAL A 103 1.78 8.24 16.73
N GLY A 104 2.78 7.57 17.32
CA GLY A 104 2.66 6.93 18.63
C GLY A 104 2.19 5.47 18.59
N GLY A 105 2.20 4.84 17.43
CA GLY A 105 1.68 3.48 17.24
C GLY A 105 0.24 3.44 16.77
N VAL A 106 -0.30 2.24 16.57
CA VAL A 106 -1.67 1.99 16.06
C VAL A 106 -2.33 0.88 16.86
N ASP A 107 -3.60 1.05 17.18
CA ASP A 107 -4.40 0.02 17.85
C ASP A 107 -5.06 -0.88 16.81
N ILE A 108 -4.69 -2.15 16.78
CA ILE A 108 -5.19 -3.14 15.84
C ILE A 108 -5.76 -4.36 16.58
N ASP A 109 -6.95 -4.79 16.18
CA ASP A 109 -7.49 -6.08 16.57
C ASP A 109 -7.03 -7.14 15.55
N VAL A 110 -6.07 -7.97 15.97
CA VAL A 110 -5.50 -9.04 15.16
C VAL A 110 -6.48 -10.19 15.08
N GLU A 111 -7.02 -10.43 13.89
CA GLU A 111 -8.13 -11.36 13.67
C GLU A 111 -7.80 -12.83 13.96
N LYS A 112 -6.53 -13.20 13.87
CA LYS A 112 -6.04 -14.57 14.08
C LYS A 112 -4.56 -14.60 14.43
N ARG A 113 -4.07 -15.74 14.93
CA ARG A 113 -2.63 -15.98 15.07
C ARG A 113 -1.94 -15.80 13.72
N MET A 114 -0.93 -14.94 13.66
CA MET A 114 -0.08 -14.74 12.51
C MET A 114 1.33 -15.20 12.83
N TYR A 115 1.73 -16.32 12.23
CA TYR A 115 3.08 -16.84 12.35
C TYR A 115 3.62 -17.15 10.96
N TYR A 116 4.77 -16.58 10.64
CA TYR A 116 5.48 -16.83 9.40
C TYR A 116 6.98 -16.59 9.61
N GLU A 117 7.80 -17.44 9.06
CA GLU A 117 9.25 -17.33 9.13
C GLU A 117 9.83 -17.52 7.73
N ASP A 118 10.65 -16.57 7.30
CA ASP A 118 11.41 -16.62 6.06
C ASP A 118 12.85 -16.23 6.34
N PRO A 119 13.75 -17.23 6.53
CA PRO A 119 15.16 -16.97 6.78
C PRO A 119 15.90 -16.31 5.60
N TRP A 120 15.30 -16.35 4.41
CA TRP A 120 15.86 -15.86 3.17
C TRP A 120 15.32 -14.50 2.74
N ASP A 121 14.51 -13.85 3.58
CA ASP A 121 14.07 -12.48 3.31
C ASP A 121 15.28 -11.54 3.27
N ASP A 122 15.31 -10.64 2.28
CA ASP A 122 16.47 -9.80 1.90
C ASP A 122 17.00 -8.89 3.04
N ASN A 123 16.29 -8.75 4.14
CA ASN A 123 16.67 -7.94 5.31
C ASN A 123 17.21 -8.77 6.49
N GLY A 124 17.80 -9.93 6.23
CA GLY A 124 18.34 -10.79 7.28
C GLY A 124 17.33 -11.75 7.91
N GLY A 125 16.27 -12.04 7.18
CA GLY A 125 15.16 -12.89 7.58
C GLY A 125 13.94 -12.09 8.05
N LEU A 126 12.77 -12.68 7.84
CA LEU A 126 11.49 -12.13 8.30
C LEU A 126 10.88 -13.10 9.30
N ILE A 127 10.61 -12.63 10.50
CA ILE A 127 9.81 -13.35 11.48
C ILE A 127 8.55 -12.52 11.77
N ILE A 128 7.41 -13.14 11.58
CA ILE A 128 6.11 -12.60 11.95
C ILE A 128 5.56 -13.48 13.07
N ASP A 129 5.27 -12.88 14.22
CA ASP A 129 4.70 -13.56 15.38
C ASP A 129 3.75 -12.65 16.13
N LEU A 130 2.51 -12.57 15.65
CA LEU A 130 1.45 -11.78 16.25
C LEU A 130 0.36 -12.70 16.83
N GLN A 131 -0.01 -12.46 18.09
CA GLN A 131 -1.11 -13.14 18.73
C GLN A 131 -2.46 -12.53 18.30
N PRO A 132 -3.57 -13.27 18.32
CA PRO A 132 -4.88 -12.70 18.08
C PRO A 132 -5.31 -11.76 19.22
N GLY A 133 -6.16 -10.79 18.90
CA GLY A 133 -6.76 -9.84 19.82
C GLY A 133 -6.25 -8.41 19.67
N ALA A 134 -6.81 -7.51 20.46
CA ALA A 134 -6.47 -6.09 20.44
C ALA A 134 -5.04 -5.84 20.92
N GLN A 135 -4.25 -5.15 20.13
CA GLN A 135 -2.85 -4.85 20.43
C GLN A 135 -2.52 -3.42 19.98
N HIS A 136 -1.71 -2.74 20.78
CA HIS A 136 -1.06 -1.51 20.38
C HIS A 136 0.26 -1.85 19.69
N MET A 137 0.38 -1.53 18.41
CA MET A 137 1.52 -1.90 17.57
C MET A 137 2.43 -0.71 17.33
N ASN A 138 3.73 -0.89 17.54
CA ASN A 138 4.77 -0.01 17.02
C ASN A 138 5.02 -0.28 15.52
N GLY A 139 5.91 0.50 14.90
CA GLY A 139 6.22 0.36 13.48
C GLY A 139 6.67 -1.04 13.06
N ALA A 140 7.54 -1.68 13.85
CA ALA A 140 8.04 -3.02 13.56
C ALA A 140 6.93 -4.10 13.62
N GLN A 141 6.02 -3.99 14.57
CA GLN A 141 4.87 -4.90 14.67
C GLN A 141 3.84 -4.63 13.56
N ALA A 142 3.62 -3.36 13.23
CA ALA A 142 2.75 -2.96 12.14
C ALA A 142 3.21 -3.52 10.79
N ILE A 143 4.52 -3.53 10.52
CA ILE A 143 5.10 -4.19 9.34
C ILE A 143 4.79 -5.68 9.31
N GLN A 144 4.92 -6.37 10.44
CA GLN A 144 4.56 -7.80 10.52
C GLN A 144 3.10 -8.01 10.13
N TYR A 145 2.19 -7.18 10.65
CA TYR A 145 0.76 -7.27 10.38
C TYR A 145 0.43 -7.08 8.89
N VAL A 146 0.95 -6.03 8.26
CA VAL A 146 0.67 -5.73 6.85
C VAL A 146 1.37 -6.69 5.87
N ARG A 147 2.53 -7.25 6.26
CA ARG A 147 3.30 -8.20 5.44
C ARG A 147 2.82 -9.64 5.57
N TYR A 148 2.06 -9.97 6.60
CA TYR A 148 1.61 -11.34 6.82
C TYR A 148 0.83 -11.86 5.62
N ARG A 149 1.20 -13.05 5.18
CA ARG A 149 0.57 -13.76 4.05
C ARG A 149 0.07 -15.11 4.55
N ASP A 150 -1.21 -15.32 4.44
CA ASP A 150 -1.83 -16.62 4.65
C ASP A 150 -2.24 -17.26 3.33
N GLY A 151 -2.76 -18.47 3.41
CA GLY A 151 -3.27 -19.21 2.26
C GLY A 151 -4.54 -18.63 1.62
N GLU A 152 -5.10 -17.53 2.16
CA GLU A 152 -6.31 -16.87 1.64
C GLU A 152 -6.04 -16.01 0.39
N GLY A 153 -4.79 -15.94 -0.08
CA GLY A 153 -4.41 -15.28 -1.33
C GLY A 153 -4.48 -13.75 -1.30
N ASP A 154 -4.89 -13.15 -2.42
CA ASP A 154 -4.84 -11.70 -2.62
C ASP A 154 -5.87 -10.91 -1.80
N ILE A 155 -6.96 -11.53 -1.36
CA ILE A 155 -8.01 -10.86 -0.56
C ILE A 155 -7.43 -10.39 0.79
N GLY A 156 -6.67 -11.22 1.48
CA GLY A 156 -6.01 -10.85 2.73
C GLY A 156 -4.98 -9.73 2.56
N ARG A 157 -4.30 -9.69 1.41
CA ARG A 157 -3.31 -8.64 1.09
C ARG A 157 -3.93 -7.26 0.92
N ILE A 158 -5.18 -7.19 0.45
CA ILE A 158 -5.89 -5.92 0.24
C ILE A 158 -6.57 -5.48 1.54
N ALA A 159 -7.16 -6.41 2.26
CA ALA A 159 -7.96 -6.12 3.45
C ALA A 159 -7.11 -5.58 4.62
N ARG A 160 -5.94 -6.19 4.91
CA ARG A 160 -5.11 -5.76 6.05
C ARG A 160 -4.54 -4.35 5.94
N PRO A 161 -3.93 -3.93 4.80
CA PRO A 161 -3.53 -2.53 4.64
C PRO A 161 -4.69 -1.55 4.77
N GLN A 162 -5.89 -1.90 4.26
CA GLN A 162 -7.08 -1.05 4.43
C GLN A 162 -7.54 -0.98 5.88
N HIS A 163 -7.52 -2.10 6.60
CA HIS A 163 -7.85 -2.15 8.02
C HIS A 163 -6.85 -1.30 8.83
N PHE A 164 -5.57 -1.46 8.55
CA PHE A 164 -4.50 -0.69 9.17
C PHE A 164 -4.66 0.82 8.97
N MET A 165 -4.98 1.26 7.75
CA MET A 165 -5.14 2.69 7.43
C MET A 165 -6.38 3.34 8.08
N ARG A 166 -7.27 2.56 8.66
CA ARG A 166 -8.49 3.04 9.37
C ARG A 166 -8.31 3.08 10.89
N ALA A 167 -7.30 2.41 11.39
CA ALA A 167 -6.98 2.39 12.81
C ALA A 167 -6.21 3.64 13.22
#